data_b7e706081eda7568e778f905b6226944
#
_entry.id   b7e706081eda7568e778f905b6226944
#
_cell.length_a   1.000
_cell.length_b   1.000
_cell.length_c   1.000
_cell.angle_alpha   90.00
_cell.angle_beta   90.00
_cell.angle_gamma   90.00
#
_symmetry.space_group_name_H-M   'P 1'
#
loop_
_entity.id
_entity.type
_entity.pdbx_description
1 polymer ?
#
loop_
_entity_poly.entity_id
_entity_poly.type
_entity_poly.pdbx_seq_one_letter_code
_entity_poly.pdbx_strand_id
1 'polypeptide(L)'
;PLVIQDKKLNQDGSLRYPALWMDHWFGDKVMVNGKIWPYLSVKKGKYRFKLLNGSTSRVYTLSLVPPSGTLNFTVVGDEGGLLEAPVPGVGALTIGPGERYEVIVDFAGYAAGDHVLMQNSAGAPFPNGPADLLQVMEFRVTSQNGDTDPLPATVRPIQRVDPAQARQARDFRLK
;
A
#
# COMPACT_ATOMS: atom_id res chain seq x y z
N PRO A 1 6.17 1.01 8.84
CA PRO A 1 5.98 0.19 7.64
C PRO A 1 4.76 -0.72 7.78
N LEU A 2 4.12 -1.03 6.63
CA LEU A 2 3.05 -2.01 6.50
C LEU A 2 3.49 -3.01 5.42
N VAL A 3 3.88 -4.21 5.84
CA VAL A 3 4.20 -5.33 4.94
C VAL A 3 2.91 -6.12 4.74
N ILE A 4 2.31 -5.97 3.57
CA ILE A 4 1.04 -6.60 3.19
C ILE A 4 1.37 -7.86 2.39
N GLN A 5 0.81 -9.00 2.78
CA GLN A 5 1.04 -10.25 2.08
C GLN A 5 -0.15 -11.19 2.26
N ASP A 6 -0.37 -12.08 1.31
CA ASP A 6 -1.31 -13.17 1.46
C ASP A 6 -0.60 -14.49 1.81
N LYS A 7 -1.21 -15.29 2.65
CA LYS A 7 -0.67 -16.58 3.09
C LYS A 7 -1.76 -17.64 3.16
N LYS A 8 -1.37 -18.90 2.98
CA LYS A 8 -2.15 -20.08 3.40
C LYS A 8 -1.49 -20.69 4.62
N LEU A 9 -2.31 -21.11 5.57
CA LEU A 9 -1.86 -21.79 6.77
C LEU A 9 -2.43 -23.20 6.82
N ASN A 10 -1.66 -24.13 7.38
CA ASN A 10 -2.11 -25.44 7.79
C ASN A 10 -2.94 -25.34 9.09
N GLN A 11 -3.58 -26.42 9.51
CA GLN A 11 -4.38 -26.45 10.74
C GLN A 11 -3.55 -26.18 12.01
N ASP A 12 -2.26 -26.53 11.97
CA ASP A 12 -1.31 -26.28 13.07
C ASP A 12 -0.73 -24.86 13.07
N GLY A 13 -1.17 -23.99 12.13
CA GLY A 13 -0.69 -22.62 11.98
C GLY A 13 0.63 -22.46 11.19
N SER A 14 1.23 -23.54 10.74
CA SER A 14 2.41 -23.48 9.88
C SER A 14 2.07 -22.95 8.48
N LEU A 15 3.05 -22.37 7.80
CA LEU A 15 2.88 -21.89 6.44
C LEU A 15 2.67 -23.06 5.47
N ARG A 16 1.61 -22.96 4.67
CA ARG A 16 1.36 -23.91 3.59
C ARG A 16 1.94 -23.37 2.28
N TYR A 17 2.85 -24.15 1.69
CA TYR A 17 3.45 -23.88 0.37
C TYR A 17 3.17 -25.03 -0.59
N PRO A 18 3.11 -24.79 -1.91
CA PRO A 18 2.98 -25.87 -2.89
C PRO A 18 4.26 -26.70 -2.91
N ALA A 19 4.12 -28.04 -3.02
CA ALA A 19 5.26 -28.95 -3.13
C ALA A 19 5.95 -28.88 -4.49
N LEU A 20 5.23 -28.46 -5.53
CA LEU A 20 5.72 -28.33 -6.90
C LEU A 20 5.56 -26.87 -7.34
N TRP A 21 6.40 -26.47 -8.30
CA TRP A 21 6.28 -25.17 -8.94
C TRP A 21 4.94 -25.01 -9.62
N MET A 22 4.35 -23.82 -9.53
CA MET A 22 3.11 -23.42 -10.20
C MET A 22 3.20 -21.93 -10.57
N ASP A 23 2.47 -21.56 -11.63
CA ASP A 23 2.51 -20.21 -12.20
C ASP A 23 2.12 -19.13 -11.19
N HIS A 24 1.16 -19.44 -10.30
CA HIS A 24 0.65 -18.52 -9.31
C HIS A 24 0.45 -19.22 -7.97
N TRP A 25 0.79 -18.52 -6.88
CA TRP A 25 0.47 -18.98 -5.54
C TRP A 25 -0.25 -17.87 -4.79
N PHE A 26 -1.53 -18.09 -4.52
CA PHE A 26 -2.37 -17.15 -3.77
C PHE A 26 -2.71 -17.70 -2.40
N GLY A 27 -2.58 -16.84 -1.39
CA GLY A 27 -3.07 -17.10 -0.04
C GLY A 27 -4.59 -16.94 0.05
N ASP A 28 -5.15 -17.38 1.16
CA ASP A 28 -6.57 -17.20 1.53
C ASP A 28 -6.75 -16.28 2.75
N LYS A 29 -5.65 -15.74 3.28
CA LYS A 29 -5.64 -14.80 4.40
C LYS A 29 -4.67 -13.66 4.13
N VAL A 30 -5.15 -12.43 4.31
CA VAL A 30 -4.27 -11.25 4.28
C VAL A 30 -3.60 -11.12 5.64
N MET A 31 -2.29 -10.91 5.61
CA MET A 31 -1.49 -10.59 6.78
C MET A 31 -0.83 -9.23 6.60
N VAL A 32 -0.84 -8.42 7.63
CA VAL A 32 -0.09 -7.17 7.69
C VAL A 32 0.84 -7.25 8.89
N ASN A 33 2.15 -7.11 8.66
CA ASN A 33 3.19 -7.24 9.68
C ASN A 33 3.07 -8.54 10.51
N GLY A 34 2.72 -9.65 9.84
CA GLY A 34 2.60 -10.98 10.47
C GLY A 34 1.28 -11.24 11.20
N LYS A 35 0.33 -10.31 11.21
CA LYS A 35 -0.99 -10.49 11.81
C LYS A 35 -2.09 -10.59 10.75
N ILE A 36 -3.00 -11.54 10.91
CA ILE A 36 -4.14 -11.73 10.00
C ILE A 36 -5.18 -10.64 10.29
N TRP A 37 -5.57 -9.88 9.24
CA TRP A 37 -6.56 -8.79 9.30
C TRP A 37 -6.43 -7.91 10.55
N PRO A 38 -5.26 -7.29 10.81
CA PRO A 38 -5.06 -6.53 12.03
C PRO A 38 -5.80 -5.20 12.01
N TYR A 39 -5.88 -4.58 13.19
CA TYR A 39 -6.17 -3.17 13.30
C TYR A 39 -4.98 -2.38 13.84
N LEU A 40 -4.97 -1.08 13.54
CA LEU A 40 -4.03 -0.11 14.08
C LEU A 40 -4.80 1.06 14.69
N SER A 41 -4.58 1.32 15.98
CA SER A 41 -5.10 2.54 16.61
C SER A 41 -4.31 3.76 16.12
N VAL A 42 -5.02 4.76 15.62
CA VAL A 42 -4.45 6.01 15.09
C VAL A 42 -5.00 7.22 15.83
N LYS A 43 -4.18 8.25 15.97
CA LYS A 43 -4.60 9.56 16.47
C LYS A 43 -5.26 10.37 15.34
N LYS A 44 -5.99 11.42 15.69
CA LYS A 44 -6.51 12.39 14.72
C LYS A 44 -5.37 13.22 14.15
N GLY A 45 -4.97 12.93 12.91
CA GLY A 45 -3.84 13.60 12.26
C GLY A 45 -3.21 12.75 11.18
N LYS A 46 -2.09 13.20 10.66
CA LYS A 46 -1.37 12.60 9.56
C LYS A 46 -0.47 11.46 10.01
N TYR A 47 -0.49 10.39 9.23
CA TYR A 47 0.41 9.26 9.37
C TYR A 47 1.15 9.00 8.06
N ARG A 48 2.45 8.79 8.15
CA ARG A 48 3.28 8.35 7.04
C ARG A 48 3.44 6.84 7.09
N PHE A 49 2.93 6.16 6.08
CA PHE A 49 3.06 4.72 5.93
C PHE A 49 4.01 4.38 4.78
N LYS A 50 4.89 3.42 5.03
CA LYS A 50 5.68 2.74 3.99
C LYS A 50 4.99 1.42 3.71
N LEU A 51 4.42 1.27 2.52
CA LEU A 51 3.72 0.09 2.06
C LEU A 51 4.69 -0.81 1.30
N LEU A 52 4.63 -2.10 1.56
CA LEU A 52 5.34 -3.13 0.79
C LEU A 52 4.35 -4.25 0.50
N ASN A 53 4.21 -4.63 -0.77
CA ASN A 53 3.56 -5.88 -1.12
C ASN A 53 4.57 -7.03 -1.01
N GLY A 54 4.46 -7.81 0.05
CA GLY A 54 5.30 -8.99 0.33
C GLY A 54 4.67 -10.31 -0.13
N SER A 55 3.64 -10.26 -0.99
CA SER A 55 3.02 -11.46 -1.57
C SER A 55 3.92 -12.10 -2.63
N THR A 56 3.69 -13.37 -2.91
CA THR A 56 4.40 -14.11 -3.96
C THR A 56 3.88 -13.76 -5.35
N SER A 57 2.55 -13.65 -5.49
CA SER A 57 1.89 -13.46 -6.80
C SER A 57 0.77 -12.44 -6.78
N ARG A 58 0.24 -12.10 -5.59
CA ARG A 58 -0.94 -11.23 -5.48
C ARG A 58 -0.59 -9.76 -5.70
N VAL A 59 -1.34 -9.13 -6.60
CA VAL A 59 -1.42 -7.67 -6.75
C VAL A 59 -2.54 -7.16 -5.85
N TYR A 60 -2.38 -6.01 -5.24
CA TYR A 60 -3.43 -5.32 -4.51
C TYR A 60 -3.77 -4.00 -5.19
N THR A 61 -5.05 -3.64 -5.21
CA THR A 61 -5.52 -2.28 -5.49
C THR A 61 -6.15 -1.76 -4.21
N LEU A 62 -5.37 -1.01 -3.46
CA LEU A 62 -5.69 -0.55 -2.11
C LEU A 62 -6.51 0.73 -2.15
N SER A 63 -7.56 0.79 -1.34
CA SER A 63 -8.35 2.00 -1.09
C SER A 63 -8.66 2.11 0.41
N LEU A 64 -9.01 3.33 0.84
CA LEU A 64 -9.43 3.60 2.21
C LEU A 64 -10.93 3.88 2.24
N VAL A 65 -11.66 3.14 3.06
CA VAL A 65 -13.11 3.24 3.19
C VAL A 65 -13.45 3.72 4.61
N PRO A 66 -13.66 5.02 4.78
CA PRO A 66 -14.07 5.61 6.05
C PRO A 66 -15.58 5.39 6.28
N PRO A 67 -16.10 5.63 7.52
CA PRO A 67 -17.53 5.52 7.82
C PRO A 67 -18.37 6.57 7.09
N SER A 68 -17.75 7.70 6.69
CA SER A 68 -18.39 8.77 5.91
C SER A 68 -17.37 9.57 5.11
N GLY A 69 -17.81 10.18 4.03
CA GLY A 69 -16.95 11.01 3.17
C GLY A 69 -15.95 10.19 2.35
N THR A 70 -14.82 10.81 2.04
CA THR A 70 -13.75 10.22 1.23
C THR A 70 -12.42 10.39 1.95
N LEU A 71 -11.62 9.34 1.98
CA LEU A 71 -10.24 9.37 2.46
C LEU A 71 -9.32 8.83 1.37
N ASN A 72 -8.38 9.63 0.95
CA ASN A 72 -7.44 9.31 -0.10
C ASN A 72 -6.00 9.22 0.45
N PHE A 73 -5.15 8.53 -0.27
CA PHE A 73 -3.73 8.59 -0.05
C PHE A 73 -3.14 9.89 -0.63
N THR A 74 -2.13 10.43 0.03
CA THR A 74 -1.17 11.36 -0.59
C THR A 74 0.13 10.60 -0.78
N VAL A 75 0.52 10.32 -2.01
CA VAL A 75 1.76 9.61 -2.32
C VAL A 75 2.93 10.58 -2.20
N VAL A 76 3.93 10.23 -1.41
CA VAL A 76 5.14 11.04 -1.19
C VAL A 76 6.42 10.32 -1.60
N GLY A 77 6.34 9.04 -1.93
CA GLY A 77 7.47 8.24 -2.40
C GLY A 77 7.02 6.92 -3.04
N ASP A 78 7.92 6.33 -3.81
CA ASP A 78 7.77 5.06 -4.48
C ASP A 78 9.08 4.25 -4.44
N GLU A 79 9.26 3.33 -5.39
CA GLU A 79 10.44 2.48 -5.57
C GLU A 79 11.78 3.21 -5.48
N GLY A 80 11.87 4.39 -6.05
CA GLY A 80 13.09 5.20 -6.12
C GLY A 80 13.32 6.08 -4.90
N GLY A 81 12.39 6.10 -3.95
CA GLY A 81 12.40 6.92 -2.75
C GLY A 81 11.40 8.07 -2.80
N LEU A 82 11.71 9.19 -2.16
CA LEU A 82 10.80 10.33 -2.10
C LEU A 82 10.61 10.99 -3.47
N LEU A 83 9.37 11.33 -3.78
CA LEU A 83 9.01 12.15 -4.94
C LEU A 83 9.48 13.59 -4.75
N GLU A 84 9.49 14.36 -5.85
CA GLU A 84 9.81 15.79 -5.79
C GLU A 84 8.75 16.58 -5.01
N ALA A 85 7.48 16.25 -5.24
CA ALA A 85 6.34 16.85 -4.57
C ALA A 85 5.31 15.77 -4.17
N PRO A 86 4.48 16.01 -3.14
CA PRO A 86 3.37 15.13 -2.81
C PRO A 86 2.37 15.03 -3.95
N VAL A 87 1.80 13.85 -4.17
CA VAL A 87 0.68 13.61 -5.09
C VAL A 87 -0.56 13.30 -4.27
N PRO A 88 -1.43 14.30 -4.02
CA PRO A 88 -2.63 14.13 -3.21
C PRO A 88 -3.77 13.49 -4.00
N GLY A 89 -4.82 13.05 -3.30
CA GLY A 89 -6.09 12.63 -3.91
C GLY A 89 -6.06 11.25 -4.56
N VAL A 90 -5.09 10.40 -4.25
CA VAL A 90 -5.00 9.05 -4.81
C VAL A 90 -6.03 8.15 -4.12
N GLY A 91 -7.16 7.90 -4.78
CA GLY A 91 -8.27 7.10 -4.24
C GLY A 91 -8.02 5.60 -4.24
N ALA A 92 -7.22 5.12 -5.19
CA ALA A 92 -6.85 3.72 -5.31
C ALA A 92 -5.37 3.60 -5.70
N LEU A 93 -4.65 2.69 -5.05
CA LEU A 93 -3.22 2.48 -5.23
C LEU A 93 -2.97 1.01 -5.59
N THR A 94 -2.56 0.75 -6.83
CA THR A 94 -2.20 -0.61 -7.25
C THR A 94 -0.73 -0.87 -6.93
N ILE A 95 -0.47 -2.03 -6.28
CA ILE A 95 0.85 -2.42 -5.82
C ILE A 95 1.10 -3.91 -6.14
N GLY A 96 2.06 -4.16 -7.03
CA GLY A 96 2.50 -5.50 -7.41
C GLY A 96 3.47 -6.12 -6.40
N PRO A 97 3.73 -7.44 -6.49
CA PRO A 97 4.71 -8.11 -5.61
C PRO A 97 6.07 -7.44 -5.63
N GLY A 98 6.60 -7.12 -4.45
CA GLY A 98 7.89 -6.43 -4.26
C GLY A 98 7.83 -4.93 -4.40
N GLU A 99 6.76 -4.35 -4.92
CA GLU A 99 6.62 -2.90 -5.02
C GLU A 99 6.43 -2.23 -3.67
N ARG A 100 6.89 -0.99 -3.57
CA ARG A 100 6.80 -0.14 -2.39
C ARG A 100 6.20 1.21 -2.73
N TYR A 101 5.41 1.73 -1.79
CA TYR A 101 4.95 3.12 -1.82
C TYR A 101 5.12 3.75 -0.45
N GLU A 102 5.28 5.05 -0.46
CA GLU A 102 5.28 5.85 0.75
C GLU A 102 4.13 6.86 0.66
N VAL A 103 3.21 6.76 1.62
CA VAL A 103 1.95 7.50 1.58
C VAL A 103 1.70 8.22 2.90
N ILE A 104 1.02 9.36 2.82
CA ILE A 104 0.41 10.03 3.96
C ILE A 104 -1.10 9.74 3.94
N VAL A 105 -1.64 9.41 5.10
CA VAL A 105 -3.08 9.32 5.37
C VAL A 105 -3.43 10.27 6.51
N ASP A 106 -4.43 11.13 6.29
CA ASP A 106 -4.83 12.13 7.28
C ASP A 106 -6.15 11.74 7.94
N PHE A 107 -6.08 11.41 9.23
CA PHE A 107 -7.23 11.04 10.04
C PHE A 107 -7.80 12.22 10.86
N ALA A 108 -7.35 13.47 10.63
CA ALA A 108 -7.77 14.63 11.42
C ALA A 108 -9.28 14.91 11.33
N GLY A 109 -9.90 14.60 10.18
CA GLY A 109 -11.33 14.83 9.93
C GLY A 109 -12.29 13.79 10.55
N TYR A 110 -11.76 12.75 11.22
CA TYR A 110 -12.57 11.65 11.77
C TYR A 110 -12.74 11.74 13.29
N ALA A 111 -13.86 11.19 13.78
CA ALA A 111 -14.17 11.17 15.20
C ALA A 111 -13.46 10.01 15.93
N ALA A 112 -13.32 10.14 17.25
CA ALA A 112 -12.89 9.02 18.07
C ALA A 112 -13.92 7.88 17.99
N GLY A 113 -13.44 6.67 17.76
CA GLY A 113 -14.28 5.49 17.52
C GLY A 113 -14.60 5.21 16.06
N ASP A 114 -14.27 6.12 15.13
CA ASP A 114 -14.40 5.85 13.71
C ASP A 114 -13.43 4.76 13.26
N HIS A 115 -13.92 3.91 12.37
CA HIS A 115 -13.17 2.82 11.76
C HIS A 115 -12.98 3.08 10.27
N VAL A 116 -11.75 3.04 9.80
CA VAL A 116 -11.40 3.16 8.39
C VAL A 116 -10.84 1.82 7.93
N LEU A 117 -11.49 1.20 6.93
CA LEU A 117 -11.01 -0.04 6.36
C LEU A 117 -10.03 0.24 5.22
N MET A 118 -8.87 -0.42 5.23
CA MET A 118 -8.06 -0.57 4.04
C MET A 118 -8.57 -1.79 3.29
N GLN A 119 -9.05 -1.57 2.07
CA GLN A 119 -9.63 -2.61 1.21
C GLN A 119 -8.76 -2.86 -0.01
N ASN A 120 -8.93 -4.06 -0.57
CA ASN A 120 -8.37 -4.49 -1.85
C ASN A 120 -9.51 -4.73 -2.84
N SER A 121 -9.38 -4.21 -4.06
CA SER A 121 -10.32 -4.46 -5.15
C SER A 121 -9.69 -5.24 -6.32
N ALA A 122 -8.39 -5.52 -6.28
CA ALA A 122 -7.74 -6.31 -7.33
C ALA A 122 -8.19 -7.76 -7.31
N GLY A 123 -8.40 -8.32 -8.50
CA GLY A 123 -8.64 -9.74 -8.69
C GLY A 123 -7.38 -10.59 -8.60
N ALA A 124 -7.55 -11.88 -8.40
CA ALA A 124 -6.48 -12.86 -8.44
C ALA A 124 -6.83 -14.03 -9.37
N PRO A 125 -6.05 -14.25 -10.46
CA PRO A 125 -4.90 -13.47 -10.94
C PRO A 125 -5.26 -12.06 -11.43
N PHE A 126 -4.35 -11.11 -11.21
CA PHE A 126 -4.51 -9.76 -11.78
C PHE A 126 -4.26 -9.77 -13.30
N PRO A 127 -4.99 -8.97 -14.13
CA PRO A 127 -6.05 -8.02 -13.72
C PRO A 127 -7.47 -8.60 -13.75
N ASN A 128 -7.68 -9.82 -14.31
CA ASN A 128 -9.00 -10.31 -14.73
C ASN A 128 -9.59 -11.41 -13.82
N GLY A 129 -8.88 -11.83 -12.78
CA GLY A 129 -9.38 -12.79 -11.82
C GLY A 129 -10.51 -12.21 -10.95
N PRO A 130 -11.26 -13.06 -10.25
CA PRO A 130 -12.27 -12.58 -9.30
C PRO A 130 -11.61 -11.81 -8.16
N ALA A 131 -12.27 -10.74 -7.71
CA ALA A 131 -11.84 -10.02 -6.52
C ALA A 131 -12.10 -10.89 -5.28
N ASP A 132 -11.07 -11.15 -4.52
CA ASP A 132 -11.08 -11.87 -3.26
C ASP A 132 -10.20 -11.16 -2.23
N LEU A 133 -10.23 -11.60 -0.97
CA LEU A 133 -9.48 -10.98 0.12
C LEU A 133 -9.67 -9.46 0.17
N LEU A 134 -10.94 -9.03 0.16
CA LEU A 134 -11.33 -7.63 0.03
C LEU A 134 -10.86 -6.76 1.20
N GLN A 135 -10.73 -7.31 2.41
CA GLN A 135 -10.29 -6.58 3.59
C GLN A 135 -8.81 -6.83 3.84
N VAL A 136 -8.05 -5.75 4.05
CA VAL A 136 -6.60 -5.80 4.31
C VAL A 136 -6.32 -5.56 5.79
N MET A 137 -6.75 -4.42 6.31
CA MET A 137 -6.61 -4.05 7.72
C MET A 137 -7.59 -2.94 8.08
N GLU A 138 -7.66 -2.59 9.36
CA GLU A 138 -8.51 -1.53 9.89
C GLU A 138 -7.68 -0.49 10.64
N PHE A 139 -8.02 0.79 10.48
CA PHE A 139 -7.54 1.88 11.34
C PHE A 139 -8.66 2.28 12.28
N ARG A 140 -8.36 2.39 13.58
CA ARG A 140 -9.28 2.81 14.63
C ARG A 140 -8.86 4.16 15.16
N VAL A 141 -9.68 5.18 14.93
CA VAL A 141 -9.37 6.56 15.33
C VAL A 141 -9.58 6.71 16.83
N THR A 142 -8.56 7.18 17.53
CA THR A 142 -8.61 7.45 18.98
C THR A 142 -9.01 8.91 19.25
N SER A 143 -9.26 9.24 20.53
CA SER A 143 -9.53 10.63 20.97
C SER A 143 -8.30 11.53 20.97
N GLN A 144 -7.09 10.98 20.81
CA GLN A 144 -5.86 11.75 20.86
C GLN A 144 -5.63 12.55 19.58
N ASN A 145 -5.14 13.78 19.70
CA ASN A 145 -4.68 14.56 18.57
C ASN A 145 -3.31 14.08 18.11
N GLY A 146 -3.15 14.02 16.79
CA GLY A 146 -1.89 13.70 16.09
C GLY A 146 -1.31 14.91 15.40
N ASP A 147 -0.41 14.65 14.47
CA ASP A 147 0.23 15.66 13.64
C ASP A 147 -0.74 16.22 12.60
N THR A 148 -0.90 17.55 12.56
CA THR A 148 -1.74 18.28 11.60
C THR A 148 -0.95 19.26 10.77
N ASP A 149 0.38 19.31 10.90
CA ASP A 149 1.24 20.22 10.14
C ASP A 149 1.06 20.04 8.62
N PRO A 150 1.09 21.12 7.85
CA PRO A 150 0.96 21.02 6.39
C PRO A 150 2.12 20.25 5.78
N LEU A 151 1.83 19.48 4.74
CA LEU A 151 2.89 18.85 3.96
C LEU A 151 3.66 19.90 3.17
N PRO A 152 4.98 19.77 3.06
CA PRO A 152 5.78 20.68 2.26
C PRO A 152 5.42 20.55 0.77
N ALA A 153 5.44 21.64 0.03
CA ALA A 153 5.20 21.62 -1.42
C ALA A 153 6.27 20.83 -2.17
N THR A 154 7.51 20.86 -1.67
CA THR A 154 8.64 20.06 -2.18
C THR A 154 9.11 19.12 -1.09
N VAL A 155 9.07 17.82 -1.37
CA VAL A 155 9.51 16.76 -0.43
C VAL A 155 11.01 16.51 -0.60
N ARG A 156 11.49 16.46 -1.86
CA ARG A 156 12.89 16.27 -2.20
C ARG A 156 13.22 17.00 -3.51
N PRO A 157 14.11 17.99 -3.53
CA PRO A 157 14.58 18.56 -4.78
C PRO A 157 15.27 17.49 -5.63
N ILE A 158 14.86 17.36 -6.89
CA ILE A 158 15.45 16.41 -7.84
C ILE A 158 16.25 17.20 -8.88
N GLN A 159 17.57 16.98 -8.88
CA GLN A 159 18.40 17.48 -9.97
C GLN A 159 18.26 16.57 -11.18
N ARG A 160 17.63 17.05 -12.23
CA ARG A 160 17.47 16.33 -13.49
C ARG A 160 18.73 16.48 -14.33
N VAL A 161 19.17 15.35 -14.89
CA VAL A 161 20.26 15.36 -15.87
C VAL A 161 19.68 15.76 -17.22
N ASP A 162 20.32 16.73 -17.89
CA ASP A 162 19.94 17.13 -19.24
C ASP A 162 20.21 15.99 -20.24
N PRO A 163 19.21 15.50 -20.97
CA PRO A 163 19.38 14.46 -21.97
C PRO A 163 20.43 14.81 -23.05
N ALA A 164 20.64 16.11 -23.33
CA ALA A 164 21.66 16.58 -24.27
C ALA A 164 23.10 16.29 -23.79
N GLN A 165 23.29 16.01 -22.50
CA GLN A 165 24.59 15.63 -21.94
C GLN A 165 24.87 14.12 -22.01
N ALA A 166 23.95 13.33 -22.56
CA ALA A 166 24.14 11.90 -22.74
C ALA A 166 25.31 11.62 -23.69
N ARG A 167 26.30 10.85 -23.23
CA ARG A 167 27.47 10.48 -24.04
C ARG A 167 27.19 9.36 -25.03
N GLN A 168 26.13 8.56 -24.77
CA GLN A 168 25.78 7.41 -25.57
C GLN A 168 24.30 7.08 -25.43
N ALA A 169 23.63 6.79 -26.56
CA ALA A 169 22.31 6.18 -26.60
C ALA A 169 22.45 4.65 -26.81
N ARG A 170 21.58 3.86 -26.19
CA ARG A 170 21.49 2.41 -26.34
C ARG A 170 20.05 1.99 -26.48
N ASP A 171 19.78 1.13 -27.45
CA ASP A 171 18.47 0.51 -27.61
C ASP A 171 18.45 -0.85 -26.89
N PHE A 172 17.47 -1.06 -26.02
CA PHE A 172 17.23 -2.34 -25.37
C PHE A 172 15.96 -2.97 -25.93
N ARG A 173 16.05 -4.22 -26.38
CA ARG A 173 14.88 -5.00 -26.81
C ARG A 173 14.60 -6.07 -25.78
N LEU A 174 13.39 -6.05 -25.23
CA LEU A 174 12.87 -7.14 -24.42
C LEU A 174 12.40 -8.25 -25.34
N LYS A 175 12.83 -9.49 -25.08
CA LYS A 175 12.42 -10.70 -25.80
C LYS A 175 11.52 -11.54 -24.92
#